data_a7355ecb2f9ee2ad0faca9952425f123
#
_entry.id   a7355ecb2f9ee2ad0faca9952425f123
#
_cell.length_a   1.000
_cell.length_b   1.000
_cell.length_c   1.000
_cell.angle_alpha   90.00
_cell.angle_beta   90.00
_cell.angle_gamma   90.00
#
_symmetry.space_group_name_H-M   'P 1'
#
loop_
_entity.id
_entity.type
_entity.pdbx_description
1 polymer ?
#
loop_
_entity_poly.entity_id
_entity_poly.type
_entity_poly.pdbx_seq_one_letter_code
_entity_poly.pdbx_strand_id
1 'polypeptide(L)'
;MKKRLQTVSILVVIILIIITRTFASSVLGHSFFGDPITNLFTEKEKPKQLSEGDLRLLKNHIYPIAKDDLKNDSSEFVFLNEKLKNAEVIGLGEATHGTKEFFELKSRVFKYLVQNQNVKLFGIEANFAACYDINKYVLTGEGDAKEALSRNGYWVWQSQEVLDLIEWMKNYNKGKSADQMIQFYGYDMQDATSCVIWLDKYLSKYIPNFDKSLLPEKIEENKIAIRKLDDKGLDEMQKINLNKLNKLEEFVLSKETELFKQDSTDYKFAKQTIAVLRQKLNYFREQDFNTAYSYRDSSMTQNIKWIRERNNNGKIMLWAHNGHIGKGTFSDDFKSGNWMGTHLNKLYGEKYYNIGFSFSEGGFVAQSPPSTNLFYLIYSFTKSIFKDEPWALSNNYVKPHKKSYLTNAFSQLETPIFYIDFKDIAPYKSLKDFINKEYEHYEAGAVYISEKSALWSTNLYEYFDALIYVDKTKPADNFNIGKVIK
;
A
#
# COMPACT_ATOMS: atom_id res chain seq x y z
N MET A 1 -50.15 27.35 1.33
CA MET A 1 -49.87 26.07 1.99
C MET A 1 -48.85 25.21 1.24
N LYS A 2 -49.01 24.88 -0.05
CA LYS A 2 -48.05 24.03 -0.82
C LYS A 2 -46.61 24.52 -0.81
N LYS A 3 -46.33 25.83 -0.99
CA LYS A 3 -44.94 26.36 -0.96
C LYS A 3 -44.26 26.21 0.40
N ARG A 4 -45.01 26.39 1.52
CA ARG A 4 -44.46 26.18 2.86
C ARG A 4 -44.15 24.69 3.15
N LEU A 5 -45.00 23.78 2.66
CA LEU A 5 -44.69 22.34 2.77
C LEU A 5 -43.43 21.93 1.98
N GLN A 6 -43.23 22.47 0.77
CA GLN A 6 -42.05 22.23 0.00
C GLN A 6 -40.76 22.77 0.68
N THR A 7 -40.83 23.98 1.26
CA THR A 7 -39.71 24.56 1.99
C THR A 7 -39.38 23.76 3.26
N VAL A 8 -40.38 23.30 3.99
CA VAL A 8 -40.16 22.43 5.17
C VAL A 8 -39.59 21.08 4.77
N SER A 9 -40.04 20.46 3.67
CA SER A 9 -39.50 19.19 3.17
C SER A 9 -38.04 19.32 2.72
N ILE A 10 -37.68 20.42 2.06
CA ILE A 10 -36.31 20.72 1.71
C ILE A 10 -35.41 20.91 2.93
N LEU A 11 -35.93 21.64 3.94
CA LEU A 11 -35.18 21.86 5.20
C LEU A 11 -34.97 20.55 5.97
N VAL A 12 -35.96 19.69 6.03
CA VAL A 12 -35.87 18.36 6.67
C VAL A 12 -34.88 17.46 5.92
N VAL A 13 -34.86 17.49 4.60
CA VAL A 13 -33.88 16.74 3.81
C VAL A 13 -32.46 17.28 4.04
N ILE A 14 -32.29 18.60 4.09
CA ILE A 14 -30.99 19.23 4.40
C ILE A 14 -30.51 18.85 5.80
N ILE A 15 -31.40 18.92 6.79
CA ILE A 15 -31.09 18.54 8.18
C ILE A 15 -30.75 17.04 8.28
N LEU A 16 -31.47 16.16 7.59
CA LEU A 16 -31.16 14.74 7.51
C LEU A 16 -29.80 14.50 6.84
N ILE A 17 -29.48 15.24 5.79
CA ILE A 17 -28.15 15.16 5.13
C ILE A 17 -27.05 15.64 6.07
N ILE A 18 -27.28 16.71 6.84
CA ILE A 18 -26.32 17.23 7.83
C ILE A 18 -26.14 16.23 8.97
N ILE A 19 -27.21 15.68 9.52
CA ILE A 19 -27.15 14.69 10.61
C ILE A 19 -26.47 13.40 10.16
N THR A 20 -26.81 12.88 8.97
CA THR A 20 -26.15 11.68 8.42
C THR A 20 -24.67 11.94 8.11
N ARG A 21 -24.31 13.14 7.68
CA ARG A 21 -22.90 13.55 7.46
C ARG A 21 -22.13 13.68 8.75
N THR A 22 -22.68 14.38 9.74
CA THR A 22 -22.01 14.54 11.05
C THR A 22 -21.83 13.18 11.73
N PHE A 23 -22.80 12.30 11.61
CA PHE A 23 -22.73 10.94 12.14
C PHE A 23 -21.73 10.07 11.34
N ALA A 24 -21.73 10.16 10.00
CA ALA A 24 -20.77 9.45 9.15
C ALA A 24 -19.32 9.93 9.39
N SER A 25 -19.11 11.24 9.56
CA SER A 25 -17.79 11.80 9.92
C SER A 25 -17.32 11.35 11.30
N SER A 26 -18.23 11.21 12.26
CA SER A 26 -17.87 10.77 13.62
C SER A 26 -17.59 9.26 13.72
N VAL A 27 -18.17 8.45 12.81
CA VAL A 27 -18.07 6.98 12.84
C VAL A 27 -16.96 6.45 11.90
N LEU A 28 -16.72 7.13 10.76
CA LEU A 28 -15.77 6.67 9.73
C LEU A 28 -14.46 7.47 9.70
N GLY A 29 -14.33 8.51 10.55
CA GLY A 29 -13.22 9.46 10.49
C GLY A 29 -13.40 10.46 9.33
N HIS A 30 -12.87 11.68 9.48
CA HIS A 30 -13.02 12.77 8.52
C HIS A 30 -12.50 12.49 7.10
N SER A 31 -11.74 11.43 6.89
CA SER A 31 -11.08 11.09 5.63
C SER A 31 -11.98 10.50 4.54
N PHE A 32 -13.19 10.02 4.89
CA PHE A 32 -14.07 9.37 3.90
C PHE A 32 -14.95 10.35 3.11
N PHE A 33 -15.17 11.57 3.65
CA PHE A 33 -15.96 12.59 2.98
C PHE A 33 -15.27 13.95 3.18
N GLY A 34 -14.33 14.28 2.32
CA GLY A 34 -13.73 15.62 2.30
C GLY A 34 -14.80 16.71 2.44
N ASP A 35 -14.52 17.74 3.24
CA ASP A 35 -15.46 18.76 3.67
C ASP A 35 -16.07 19.51 2.45
N PRO A 36 -17.36 19.30 2.11
CA PRO A 36 -17.94 19.90 0.92
C PRO A 36 -18.39 21.34 1.11
N ILE A 37 -18.33 21.87 2.32
CA ILE A 37 -18.82 23.23 2.62
C ILE A 37 -17.70 24.24 2.47
N THR A 38 -16.50 23.93 2.90
CA THR A 38 -15.31 24.81 2.69
C THR A 38 -14.92 24.92 1.23
N ASN A 39 -15.09 23.85 0.44
CA ASN A 39 -14.80 23.86 -1.00
C ASN A 39 -15.86 24.58 -1.89
N LEU A 40 -17.02 24.95 -1.33
CA LEU A 40 -18.07 25.70 -2.05
C LEU A 40 -17.74 27.21 -2.16
N PHE A 41 -16.83 27.72 -1.34
CA PHE A 41 -16.54 29.15 -1.23
C PHE A 41 -15.10 29.55 -1.61
N THR A 42 -14.22 28.57 -1.84
CA THR A 42 -12.89 28.82 -2.39
C THR A 42 -12.86 28.30 -3.83
N GLU A 43 -13.14 29.15 -4.80
CA GLU A 43 -12.66 28.91 -6.18
C GLU A 43 -11.14 28.93 -6.12
N LYS A 44 -10.52 27.74 -5.92
CA LYS A 44 -9.09 27.60 -6.20
C LYS A 44 -8.90 28.00 -7.67
N GLU A 45 -8.02 28.98 -7.93
CA GLU A 45 -7.69 29.38 -9.31
C GLU A 45 -7.45 28.15 -10.18
N LYS A 46 -8.17 28.08 -11.32
CA LYS A 46 -7.95 26.99 -12.27
C LYS A 46 -6.48 27.02 -12.70
N PRO A 47 -5.73 25.93 -12.56
CA PRO A 47 -4.35 25.90 -12.98
C PRO A 47 -4.29 26.26 -14.47
N LYS A 48 -3.33 27.12 -14.82
CA LYS A 48 -3.08 27.49 -16.21
C LYS A 48 -2.69 26.23 -16.98
N GLN A 49 -3.38 25.93 -18.07
CA GLN A 49 -3.01 24.81 -18.95
C GLN A 49 -1.60 25.05 -19.51
N LEU A 50 -0.85 23.97 -19.74
CA LEU A 50 0.44 24.06 -20.40
C LEU A 50 0.27 24.58 -21.83
N SER A 51 1.19 25.45 -22.26
CA SER A 51 1.27 25.87 -23.66
C SER A 51 1.75 24.71 -24.54
N GLU A 52 1.50 24.76 -25.85
CA GLU A 52 2.07 23.80 -26.79
C GLU A 52 3.59 23.71 -26.71
N GLY A 53 4.28 24.85 -26.43
CA GLY A 53 5.72 24.88 -26.21
C GLY A 53 6.13 24.10 -24.98
N ASP A 54 5.39 24.27 -23.87
CA ASP A 54 5.64 23.53 -22.62
C ASP A 54 5.32 22.04 -22.77
N LEU A 55 4.28 21.68 -23.52
CA LEU A 55 3.98 20.26 -23.80
C LEU A 55 5.08 19.60 -24.63
N ARG A 56 5.62 20.31 -25.65
CA ARG A 56 6.77 19.82 -26.43
C ARG A 56 8.03 19.70 -25.54
N LEU A 57 8.26 20.66 -24.66
CA LEU A 57 9.37 20.63 -23.71
C LEU A 57 9.24 19.45 -22.75
N LEU A 58 8.05 19.24 -22.19
CA LEU A 58 7.75 18.09 -21.30
C LEU A 58 7.97 16.76 -22.02
N LYS A 59 7.51 16.65 -23.29
CA LYS A 59 7.69 15.44 -24.13
C LYS A 59 9.17 15.08 -24.34
N ASN A 60 10.07 16.05 -24.32
CA ASN A 60 11.51 15.81 -24.45
C ASN A 60 12.18 15.31 -23.16
N HIS A 61 11.46 15.35 -22.01
CA HIS A 61 11.97 14.97 -20.70
C HIS A 61 11.25 13.76 -20.10
N ILE A 62 10.47 13.05 -20.91
CA ILE A 62 9.89 11.77 -20.53
C ILE A 62 10.68 10.61 -21.15
N TYR A 63 10.65 9.47 -20.50
CA TYR A 63 11.24 8.22 -20.97
C TYR A 63 10.08 7.25 -21.32
N PRO A 64 9.77 7.08 -22.62
CA PRO A 64 8.70 6.18 -23.06
C PRO A 64 8.98 4.75 -22.61
N ILE A 65 7.93 4.06 -22.18
CA ILE A 65 7.96 2.64 -21.79
C ILE A 65 7.02 1.87 -22.71
N ALA A 66 7.47 0.76 -23.27
CA ALA A 66 6.66 -0.08 -24.13
C ALA A 66 5.50 -0.70 -23.35
N LYS A 67 4.32 -0.77 -23.98
CA LYS A 67 3.11 -1.33 -23.37
C LYS A 67 3.25 -2.83 -23.12
N ASP A 68 3.83 -3.55 -24.05
CA ASP A 68 3.93 -4.99 -24.03
C ASP A 68 5.40 -5.42 -23.88
N ASP A 69 5.67 -6.32 -22.93
CA ASP A 69 6.97 -6.96 -22.77
C ASP A 69 7.16 -8.10 -23.81
N LEU A 70 6.95 -7.77 -25.09
CA LEU A 70 7.00 -8.74 -26.17
C LEU A 70 8.41 -9.31 -26.43
N LYS A 71 9.46 -8.76 -25.78
CA LYS A 71 10.85 -9.11 -26.09
C LYS A 71 11.71 -9.54 -24.92
N ASN A 72 11.21 -9.56 -23.68
CA ASN A 72 12.06 -9.64 -22.47
C ASN A 72 13.25 -8.64 -22.52
N ASP A 73 13.10 -7.58 -23.28
CA ASP A 73 14.12 -6.57 -23.47
C ASP A 73 13.86 -5.42 -22.49
N SER A 74 14.62 -5.42 -21.41
CA SER A 74 14.57 -4.38 -20.39
C SER A 74 15.40 -3.13 -20.76
N SER A 75 15.86 -3.00 -22.01
CA SER A 75 16.68 -1.86 -22.48
C SER A 75 15.98 -0.51 -22.34
N GLU A 76 14.66 -0.50 -22.33
CA GLU A 76 13.84 0.70 -22.09
C GLU A 76 14.03 1.33 -20.70
N PHE A 77 14.55 0.55 -19.72
CA PHE A 77 14.84 1.02 -18.36
C PHE A 77 16.30 1.44 -18.14
N VAL A 78 17.14 1.50 -19.18
CA VAL A 78 18.56 1.85 -19.07
C VAL A 78 18.78 3.21 -18.37
N PHE A 79 17.86 4.17 -18.54
CA PHE A 79 17.90 5.45 -17.85
C PHE A 79 17.90 5.32 -16.31
N LEU A 80 17.33 4.23 -15.76
CA LEU A 80 17.31 3.99 -14.31
C LEU A 80 18.72 3.74 -13.76
N ASN A 81 19.71 3.36 -14.58
CA ASN A 81 21.08 3.18 -14.12
C ASN A 81 21.65 4.49 -13.56
N GLU A 82 21.40 5.60 -14.24
CA GLU A 82 21.84 6.90 -13.75
C GLU A 82 20.94 7.45 -12.65
N LYS A 83 19.61 7.28 -12.79
CA LYS A 83 18.64 7.81 -11.83
C LYS A 83 18.77 7.16 -10.45
N LEU A 84 19.04 5.87 -10.40
CA LEU A 84 19.06 5.07 -9.16
C LEU A 84 20.47 4.65 -8.72
N LYS A 85 21.53 5.23 -9.31
CA LYS A 85 22.93 4.83 -9.00
C LYS A 85 23.27 4.91 -7.51
N ASN A 86 22.74 5.91 -6.81
CA ASN A 86 22.98 6.14 -5.39
C ASN A 86 21.88 5.56 -4.49
N ALA A 87 20.77 5.08 -5.07
CA ALA A 87 19.66 4.55 -4.30
C ALA A 87 20.00 3.20 -3.69
N GLU A 88 19.69 3.06 -2.40
CA GLU A 88 19.77 1.80 -1.66
C GLU A 88 18.38 1.25 -1.33
N VAL A 89 17.39 2.14 -1.18
CA VAL A 89 15.98 1.83 -0.96
C VAL A 89 15.18 2.49 -2.06
N ILE A 90 14.51 1.67 -2.88
CA ILE A 90 13.76 2.11 -4.05
C ILE A 90 12.28 1.81 -3.82
N GLY A 91 11.46 2.85 -3.62
CA GLY A 91 10.02 2.70 -3.45
C GLY A 91 9.30 2.79 -4.79
N LEU A 92 8.49 1.78 -5.14
CA LEU A 92 7.56 1.81 -6.25
C LEU A 92 6.12 1.83 -5.74
N GLY A 93 5.42 2.90 -6.06
CA GLY A 93 4.04 3.14 -5.67
C GLY A 93 3.01 2.41 -6.50
N GLU A 94 1.76 2.63 -6.19
CA GLU A 94 0.59 2.33 -7.02
C GLU A 94 -0.56 3.24 -6.60
N ALA A 95 -1.26 3.79 -7.58
CA ALA A 95 -2.43 4.63 -7.33
C ALA A 95 -3.68 3.79 -7.01
N THR A 96 -3.64 2.49 -7.26
CA THR A 96 -4.70 1.52 -6.91
C THR A 96 -4.08 0.16 -6.63
N HIS A 97 -4.67 -0.58 -5.71
CA HIS A 97 -4.22 -1.92 -5.35
C HIS A 97 -4.58 -3.03 -6.34
N GLY A 98 -5.16 -2.72 -7.47
CA GLY A 98 -5.67 -3.75 -8.38
C GLY A 98 -5.53 -3.42 -9.85
N THR A 99 -4.50 -2.71 -10.25
CA THR A 99 -4.23 -2.33 -11.65
C THR A 99 -3.18 -3.22 -12.27
N LYS A 100 -3.53 -3.86 -13.39
CA LYS A 100 -2.69 -4.81 -14.13
C LYS A 100 -1.37 -4.16 -14.57
N GLU A 101 -1.45 -3.04 -15.28
CA GLU A 101 -0.27 -2.37 -15.82
C GLU A 101 0.70 -1.91 -14.71
N PHE A 102 0.20 -1.54 -13.52
CA PHE A 102 1.07 -1.20 -12.40
C PHE A 102 1.85 -2.41 -11.91
N PHE A 103 1.19 -3.55 -11.80
CA PHE A 103 1.82 -4.79 -11.33
C PHE A 103 2.86 -5.30 -12.33
N GLU A 104 2.51 -5.29 -13.63
CA GLU A 104 3.43 -5.67 -14.69
C GLU A 104 4.66 -4.75 -14.76
N LEU A 105 4.47 -3.43 -14.71
CA LEU A 105 5.57 -2.45 -14.76
C LEU A 105 6.50 -2.57 -13.56
N LYS A 106 5.97 -2.73 -12.34
CA LYS A 106 6.78 -2.95 -11.15
C LYS A 106 7.60 -4.25 -11.25
N SER A 107 7.00 -5.32 -11.76
CA SER A 107 7.71 -6.58 -12.01
C SER A 107 8.84 -6.39 -13.02
N ARG A 108 8.61 -5.66 -14.13
CA ARG A 108 9.63 -5.36 -15.15
C ARG A 108 10.76 -4.51 -14.58
N VAL A 109 10.44 -3.45 -13.83
CA VAL A 109 11.43 -2.61 -13.15
C VAL A 109 12.26 -3.44 -12.17
N PHE A 110 11.62 -4.30 -11.34
CA PHE A 110 12.36 -5.17 -10.41
C PHE A 110 13.33 -6.10 -11.14
N LYS A 111 12.88 -6.77 -12.20
CA LYS A 111 13.72 -7.64 -13.03
C LYS A 111 14.93 -6.88 -13.57
N TYR A 112 14.72 -5.65 -14.09
CA TYR A 112 15.79 -4.78 -14.55
C TYR A 112 16.80 -4.45 -13.44
N LEU A 113 16.31 -4.06 -12.26
CA LEU A 113 17.14 -3.68 -11.11
C LEU A 113 17.96 -4.85 -10.57
N VAL A 114 17.39 -6.05 -10.57
CA VAL A 114 18.11 -7.30 -10.21
C VAL A 114 19.26 -7.55 -11.17
N GLN A 115 19.02 -7.44 -12.47
CA GLN A 115 19.99 -7.75 -13.52
C GLN A 115 21.09 -6.69 -13.65
N ASN A 116 20.79 -5.41 -13.41
CA ASN A 116 21.68 -4.31 -13.75
C ASN A 116 22.17 -3.49 -12.55
N GLN A 117 21.52 -3.56 -11.39
CA GLN A 117 21.84 -2.71 -10.24
C GLN A 117 22.08 -3.46 -8.93
N ASN A 118 22.22 -4.79 -9.01
CA ASN A 118 22.47 -5.64 -7.84
C ASN A 118 21.40 -5.50 -6.73
N VAL A 119 20.14 -5.25 -7.11
CA VAL A 119 19.02 -5.32 -6.18
C VAL A 119 18.72 -6.78 -5.89
N LYS A 120 18.82 -7.18 -4.62
CA LYS A 120 18.62 -8.58 -4.21
C LYS A 120 17.42 -8.75 -3.28
N LEU A 121 16.88 -7.66 -2.75
CA LEU A 121 15.78 -7.70 -1.81
C LEU A 121 14.53 -7.11 -2.45
N PHE A 122 13.46 -7.89 -2.40
CA PHE A 122 12.12 -7.46 -2.76
C PHE A 122 11.28 -7.36 -1.49
N GLY A 123 10.73 -6.19 -1.22
CA GLY A 123 9.81 -5.94 -0.12
C GLY A 123 8.43 -5.59 -0.65
N ILE A 124 7.38 -6.14 -0.05
CA ILE A 124 5.99 -5.83 -0.42
C ILE A 124 5.17 -5.43 0.83
N GLU A 125 4.20 -4.53 0.65
CA GLU A 125 3.24 -4.13 1.68
C GLU A 125 2.28 -5.29 2.00
N ALA A 126 2.84 -6.31 2.62
CA ALA A 126 2.15 -7.54 2.97
C ALA A 126 2.61 -8.04 4.34
N ASN A 127 1.80 -8.92 4.93
CA ASN A 127 2.05 -9.44 6.26
C ASN A 127 3.43 -10.09 6.39
N PHE A 128 4.21 -9.64 7.38
CA PHE A 128 5.60 -10.03 7.57
C PHE A 128 5.80 -11.56 7.59
N ALA A 129 5.12 -12.25 8.51
CA ALA A 129 5.32 -13.69 8.69
C ALA A 129 4.64 -14.53 7.58
N ALA A 130 3.56 -14.03 6.97
CA ALA A 130 2.90 -14.73 5.88
C ALA A 130 3.76 -14.82 4.62
N CYS A 131 4.69 -13.88 4.43
CA CYS A 131 5.63 -13.90 3.31
C CYS A 131 6.81 -14.87 3.51
N TYR A 132 6.95 -15.50 4.69
CA TYR A 132 8.00 -16.47 4.95
C TYR A 132 7.94 -17.67 3.98
N ASP A 133 6.75 -18.25 3.80
CA ASP A 133 6.57 -19.40 2.90
C ASP A 133 6.80 -19.01 1.44
N ILE A 134 6.44 -17.76 1.04
CA ILE A 134 6.75 -17.24 -0.30
C ILE A 134 8.27 -17.12 -0.49
N ASN A 135 8.98 -16.56 0.50
CA ASN A 135 10.44 -16.48 0.43
C ASN A 135 11.11 -17.86 0.39
N LYS A 136 10.60 -18.80 1.19
CA LYS A 136 11.09 -20.20 1.15
C LYS A 136 10.93 -20.79 -0.24
N TYR A 137 9.76 -20.62 -0.88
CA TYR A 137 9.53 -21.06 -2.25
C TYR A 137 10.50 -20.40 -3.25
N VAL A 138 10.70 -19.09 -3.13
CA VAL A 138 11.63 -18.33 -3.98
C VAL A 138 13.07 -18.85 -3.85
N LEU A 139 13.50 -19.23 -2.66
CA LEU A 139 14.88 -19.68 -2.38
C LEU A 139 15.10 -21.16 -2.74
N THR A 140 14.13 -22.03 -2.47
CA THR A 140 14.32 -23.48 -2.53
C THR A 140 13.51 -24.15 -3.64
N GLY A 141 12.45 -23.53 -4.11
CA GLY A 141 11.45 -24.13 -5.01
C GLY A 141 10.51 -25.13 -4.30
N GLU A 142 10.61 -25.26 -2.97
CA GLU A 142 9.75 -26.17 -2.19
C GLU A 142 8.38 -25.56 -1.90
N GLY A 143 7.32 -26.31 -2.15
CA GLY A 143 5.93 -25.92 -1.90
C GLY A 143 5.21 -25.44 -3.16
N ASP A 144 4.14 -24.69 -2.98
CA ASP A 144 3.31 -24.12 -4.05
C ASP A 144 3.18 -22.61 -3.88
N ALA A 145 3.56 -21.86 -4.92
CA ALA A 145 3.58 -20.40 -4.89
C ALA A 145 2.19 -19.79 -4.72
N LYS A 146 1.18 -20.36 -5.39
CA LYS A 146 -0.20 -19.86 -5.34
C LYS A 146 -0.82 -20.12 -3.97
N GLU A 147 -0.53 -21.27 -3.38
CA GLU A 147 -0.97 -21.60 -2.03
C GLU A 147 -0.28 -20.68 -1.00
N ALA A 148 1.04 -20.47 -1.09
CA ALA A 148 1.76 -19.55 -0.21
C ALA A 148 1.23 -18.11 -0.34
N LEU A 149 0.95 -17.66 -1.56
CA LEU A 149 0.36 -16.35 -1.83
C LEU A 149 -1.06 -16.23 -1.26
N SER A 150 -1.88 -17.28 -1.34
CA SER A 150 -3.24 -17.28 -0.79
C SER A 150 -3.25 -17.16 0.73
N ARG A 151 -2.26 -17.76 1.43
CA ARG A 151 -2.10 -17.66 2.88
C ARG A 151 -1.66 -16.28 3.37
N ASN A 152 -1.24 -15.39 2.48
CA ASN A 152 -0.90 -14.01 2.84
C ASN A 152 -2.08 -13.23 3.44
N GLY A 153 -3.32 -13.65 3.17
CA GLY A 153 -4.54 -13.04 3.71
C GLY A 153 -5.00 -11.79 2.95
N TYR A 154 -4.15 -11.12 2.22
CA TYR A 154 -4.51 -9.91 1.45
C TYR A 154 -4.88 -10.26 0.01
N TRP A 155 -6.14 -10.00 -0.37
CA TRP A 155 -6.63 -10.17 -1.72
C TRP A 155 -5.82 -9.36 -2.74
N VAL A 156 -5.29 -8.22 -2.31
CA VAL A 156 -4.52 -7.28 -3.14
C VAL A 156 -3.40 -7.98 -3.91
N TRP A 157 -2.68 -8.89 -3.25
CA TRP A 157 -1.53 -9.58 -3.83
C TRP A 157 -1.90 -10.91 -4.51
N GLN A 158 -3.14 -11.37 -4.38
CA GLN A 158 -3.60 -12.65 -4.93
C GLN A 158 -4.01 -12.53 -6.40
N SER A 159 -3.05 -12.18 -7.24
CA SER A 159 -3.22 -11.99 -8.67
C SER A 159 -2.18 -12.77 -9.48
N GLN A 160 -2.47 -12.97 -10.77
CA GLN A 160 -1.57 -13.67 -11.68
C GLN A 160 -0.24 -12.92 -11.84
N GLU A 161 -0.27 -11.59 -11.89
CA GLU A 161 0.92 -10.75 -12.08
C GLU A 161 1.91 -10.91 -10.91
N VAL A 162 1.42 -11.00 -9.67
CA VAL A 162 2.27 -11.24 -8.50
C VAL A 162 2.77 -12.68 -8.47
N LEU A 163 1.93 -13.66 -8.85
CA LEU A 163 2.34 -15.06 -8.97
C LEU A 163 3.46 -15.22 -10.01
N ASP A 164 3.33 -14.59 -11.17
CA ASP A 164 4.34 -14.61 -12.23
C ASP A 164 5.68 -14.01 -11.78
N LEU A 165 5.64 -12.97 -10.94
CA LEU A 165 6.85 -12.42 -10.34
C LEU A 165 7.52 -13.42 -9.38
N ILE A 166 6.75 -14.07 -8.52
CA ILE A 166 7.26 -15.08 -7.56
C ILE A 166 7.90 -16.25 -8.33
N GLU A 167 7.24 -16.73 -9.40
CA GLU A 167 7.78 -17.80 -10.26
C GLU A 167 9.07 -17.37 -10.96
N TRP A 168 9.12 -16.13 -11.45
CA TRP A 168 10.33 -15.59 -12.04
C TRP A 168 11.47 -15.52 -11.01
N MET A 169 11.21 -15.06 -9.77
CA MET A 169 12.21 -14.98 -8.71
C MET A 169 12.79 -16.35 -8.38
N LYS A 170 11.96 -17.39 -8.24
CA LYS A 170 12.40 -18.77 -8.04
C LYS A 170 13.29 -19.25 -9.20
N ASN A 171 12.86 -19.02 -10.44
CA ASN A 171 13.61 -19.42 -11.62
C ASN A 171 14.94 -18.67 -11.74
N TYR A 172 14.97 -17.38 -11.37
CA TYR A 172 16.20 -16.60 -11.31
C TYR A 172 17.21 -17.16 -10.30
N ASN A 173 16.73 -17.64 -9.15
CA ASN A 173 17.57 -18.22 -8.09
C ASN A 173 18.11 -19.61 -8.41
N LYS A 174 17.52 -20.33 -9.36
CA LYS A 174 17.90 -21.69 -9.69
C LYS A 174 19.39 -21.79 -10.07
N GLY A 175 20.15 -22.60 -9.32
CA GLY A 175 21.58 -22.81 -9.55
C GLY A 175 22.49 -21.68 -9.06
N LYS A 176 21.98 -20.67 -8.36
CA LYS A 176 22.78 -19.60 -7.78
C LYS A 176 23.23 -19.95 -6.36
N SER A 177 24.38 -19.40 -5.96
CA SER A 177 24.82 -19.43 -4.57
C SER A 177 23.97 -18.50 -3.70
N ALA A 178 23.89 -18.76 -2.39
CA ALA A 178 23.03 -18.03 -1.47
C ALA A 178 23.25 -16.50 -1.48
N ASP A 179 24.49 -16.06 -1.68
CA ASP A 179 24.86 -14.64 -1.78
C ASP A 179 24.41 -13.96 -3.09
N GLN A 180 24.08 -14.77 -4.12
CA GLN A 180 23.58 -14.30 -5.42
C GLN A 180 22.05 -14.35 -5.53
N MET A 181 21.39 -15.05 -4.61
CA MET A 181 19.94 -15.21 -4.64
C MET A 181 19.21 -13.91 -4.27
N ILE A 182 18.06 -13.72 -4.91
CA ILE A 182 17.10 -12.67 -4.55
C ILE A 182 16.09 -13.23 -3.55
N GLN A 183 15.54 -12.33 -2.69
CA GLN A 183 14.68 -12.72 -1.58
C GLN A 183 13.40 -11.89 -1.57
N PHE A 184 12.31 -12.49 -1.10
CA PHE A 184 10.97 -11.91 -1.00
C PHE A 184 10.58 -11.68 0.46
N TYR A 185 10.19 -10.46 0.83
CA TYR A 185 9.78 -10.10 2.19
C TYR A 185 8.46 -9.32 2.21
N GLY A 186 7.57 -9.66 3.15
CA GLY A 186 6.55 -8.74 3.63
C GLY A 186 7.13 -7.85 4.73
N TYR A 187 6.64 -6.63 4.86
CA TYR A 187 7.11 -5.72 5.91
C TYR A 187 5.98 -5.10 6.74
N ASP A 188 4.72 -5.47 6.47
CA ASP A 188 3.56 -4.97 7.21
C ASP A 188 3.25 -5.81 8.45
N MET A 189 2.65 -5.17 9.45
CA MET A 189 2.28 -5.76 10.71
C MET A 189 0.75 -5.89 10.93
N GLN A 190 -0.07 -5.62 9.90
CA GLN A 190 -1.53 -5.56 10.05
C GLN A 190 -2.18 -6.89 10.42
N ASP A 191 -1.66 -8.02 9.94
CA ASP A 191 -2.14 -9.35 10.35
C ASP A 191 -1.13 -10.02 11.27
N ALA A 192 -1.53 -10.24 12.51
CA ALA A 192 -0.71 -10.91 13.50
C ALA A 192 -0.98 -12.42 13.58
N THR A 193 -2.05 -12.93 12.97
CA THR A 193 -2.38 -14.37 13.00
C THR A 193 -1.27 -15.18 12.34
N SER A 194 -0.75 -14.72 11.21
CA SER A 194 0.38 -15.36 10.53
C SER A 194 1.63 -15.44 11.41
N CYS A 195 1.89 -14.39 12.22
CA CYS A 195 2.99 -14.39 13.17
C CYS A 195 2.83 -15.45 14.25
N VAL A 196 1.64 -15.58 14.84
CA VAL A 196 1.34 -16.58 15.87
C VAL A 196 1.46 -17.99 15.30
N ILE A 197 0.88 -18.25 14.13
CA ILE A 197 0.95 -19.53 13.43
C ILE A 197 2.41 -19.92 13.14
N TRP A 198 3.20 -18.98 12.64
CA TRP A 198 4.60 -19.24 12.33
C TRP A 198 5.43 -19.53 13.59
N LEU A 199 5.23 -18.76 14.68
CA LEU A 199 5.92 -18.98 15.97
C LEU A 199 5.52 -20.33 16.60
N ASP A 200 4.22 -20.69 16.58
CA ASP A 200 3.78 -21.99 17.07
C ASP A 200 4.48 -23.13 16.33
N LYS A 201 4.48 -23.06 15.00
CA LYS A 201 5.12 -24.07 14.15
C LYS A 201 6.63 -24.17 14.40
N TYR A 202 7.31 -23.01 14.49
CA TYR A 202 8.74 -22.94 14.74
C TYR A 202 9.12 -23.49 16.12
N LEU A 203 8.46 -23.01 17.18
CA LEU A 203 8.78 -23.40 18.55
C LEU A 203 8.40 -24.87 18.84
N SER A 204 7.25 -25.33 18.33
CA SER A 204 6.85 -26.74 18.44
C SER A 204 7.80 -27.71 17.71
N LYS A 205 8.47 -27.24 16.65
CA LYS A 205 9.46 -28.04 15.92
C LYS A 205 10.74 -28.28 16.72
N TYR A 206 11.21 -27.27 17.44
CA TYR A 206 12.53 -27.30 18.08
C TYR A 206 12.48 -27.47 19.60
N ILE A 207 11.36 -27.17 20.24
CA ILE A 207 11.18 -27.25 21.71
C ILE A 207 10.14 -28.34 22.03
N PRO A 208 10.56 -29.50 22.51
CA PRO A 208 9.64 -30.52 22.98
C PRO A 208 8.68 -29.99 24.05
N ASN A 209 7.38 -30.25 23.90
CA ASN A 209 6.33 -29.81 24.82
C ASN A 209 6.27 -28.28 25.02
N PHE A 210 6.51 -27.52 23.96
CA PHE A 210 6.35 -26.06 24.01
C PHE A 210 4.97 -25.65 24.54
N ASP A 211 4.96 -24.80 25.56
CA ASP A 211 3.72 -24.29 26.15
C ASP A 211 3.04 -23.26 25.25
N LYS A 212 2.07 -23.71 24.47
CA LYS A 212 1.30 -22.86 23.55
C LYS A 212 0.47 -21.79 24.25
N SER A 213 0.26 -21.87 25.57
CA SER A 213 -0.44 -20.83 26.31
C SER A 213 0.31 -19.49 26.36
N LEU A 214 1.61 -19.52 26.05
CA LEU A 214 2.44 -18.31 25.89
C LEU A 214 2.11 -17.53 24.62
N LEU A 215 1.50 -18.14 23.62
CA LEU A 215 1.13 -17.45 22.38
C LEU A 215 -0.04 -16.50 22.62
N PRO A 216 0.01 -15.27 22.06
CA PRO A 216 -1.14 -14.35 22.05
C PRO A 216 -2.34 -14.96 21.33
N GLU A 217 -3.55 -14.65 21.79
CA GLU A 217 -4.80 -15.18 21.26
C GLU A 217 -5.72 -14.08 20.75
N LYS A 218 -6.63 -14.43 19.83
CA LYS A 218 -7.72 -13.54 19.35
C LYS A 218 -7.27 -12.15 18.89
N ILE A 219 -6.07 -12.06 18.33
CA ILE A 219 -5.51 -10.75 17.95
C ILE A 219 -6.31 -10.12 16.80
N GLU A 220 -6.91 -10.94 15.93
CA GLU A 220 -7.63 -10.49 14.73
C GLU A 220 -9.12 -10.15 14.99
N GLU A 221 -9.67 -10.49 16.15
CA GLU A 221 -11.03 -10.08 16.51
C GLU A 221 -11.15 -8.55 16.64
N ASN A 222 -10.02 -7.88 16.61
CA ASN A 222 -9.86 -6.45 16.68
C ASN A 222 -9.89 -5.78 15.29
N LYS A 223 -10.91 -6.03 14.48
CA LYS A 223 -11.18 -5.25 13.27
C LYS A 223 -11.64 -3.83 13.65
N ILE A 224 -11.50 -2.88 12.73
CA ILE A 224 -11.96 -1.49 12.86
C ILE A 224 -13.44 -1.37 13.34
N ALA A 225 -14.23 -2.43 13.27
CA ALA A 225 -15.53 -2.56 13.93
C ALA A 225 -15.50 -2.46 15.47
N ILE A 226 -14.38 -2.44 16.05
CA ILE A 226 -14.03 -2.44 17.47
C ILE A 226 -14.38 -1.15 18.23
N ARG A 227 -14.69 -0.11 17.58
CA ARG A 227 -15.32 1.02 18.26
C ARG A 227 -16.64 0.67 18.98
N LYS A 228 -17.01 -0.64 19.00
CA LYS A 228 -18.19 -1.15 19.75
C LYS A 228 -17.88 -2.03 20.96
N LEU A 229 -16.64 -2.49 21.13
CA LEU A 229 -16.26 -3.02 22.44
C LEU A 229 -16.05 -1.81 23.35
N ASP A 230 -16.55 -1.87 24.56
CA ASP A 230 -16.20 -0.87 25.54
C ASP A 230 -14.67 -0.85 25.67
N ASP A 231 -14.07 0.33 25.77
CA ASP A 231 -12.62 0.50 25.83
C ASP A 231 -11.95 -0.36 26.89
N LYS A 232 -12.71 -0.80 27.91
CA LYS A 232 -12.22 -1.66 29.00
C LYS A 232 -11.97 -3.11 28.57
N GLY A 233 -12.85 -3.70 27.76
CA GLY A 233 -12.67 -5.09 27.32
C GLY A 233 -11.48 -5.25 26.36
N LEU A 234 -11.26 -4.25 25.51
CA LEU A 234 -10.06 -4.20 24.63
C LEU A 234 -8.78 -4.03 25.43
N ASP A 235 -8.79 -3.09 26.38
CA ASP A 235 -7.61 -2.81 27.20
C ASP A 235 -7.19 -4.05 28.00
N GLU A 236 -8.11 -4.79 28.54
CA GLU A 236 -7.86 -6.06 29.27
C GLU A 236 -7.27 -7.14 28.35
N MET A 237 -7.86 -7.38 27.18
CA MET A 237 -7.36 -8.39 26.24
C MET A 237 -5.97 -8.03 25.71
N GLN A 238 -5.73 -6.76 25.43
CA GLN A 238 -4.42 -6.27 25.01
C GLN A 238 -3.37 -6.43 26.11
N LYS A 239 -3.70 -6.12 27.36
CA LYS A 239 -2.82 -6.33 28.51
C LYS A 239 -2.44 -7.80 28.67
N ILE A 240 -3.45 -8.71 28.53
CA ILE A 240 -3.22 -10.16 28.58
C ILE A 240 -2.27 -10.57 27.47
N ASN A 241 -2.51 -10.15 26.22
CA ASN A 241 -1.69 -10.52 25.08
C ASN A 241 -0.27 -9.92 25.14
N LEU A 242 -0.12 -8.69 25.62
CA LEU A 242 1.22 -8.09 25.87
C LEU A 242 1.99 -8.84 26.95
N ASN A 243 1.31 -9.27 28.02
CA ASN A 243 1.92 -10.08 29.07
C ASN A 243 2.35 -11.46 28.54
N LYS A 244 1.49 -12.15 27.78
CA LYS A 244 1.87 -13.39 27.09
C LYS A 244 3.08 -13.18 26.18
N LEU A 245 3.08 -12.12 25.38
CA LEU A 245 4.17 -11.81 24.48
C LEU A 245 5.49 -11.53 25.20
N ASN A 246 5.45 -10.85 26.34
CA ASN A 246 6.65 -10.64 27.17
C ASN A 246 7.21 -11.97 27.68
N LYS A 247 6.36 -12.86 28.21
CA LYS A 247 6.76 -14.19 28.65
C LYS A 247 7.28 -15.06 27.51
N LEU A 248 6.68 -14.96 26.33
CA LEU A 248 7.13 -15.66 25.13
C LEU A 248 8.52 -15.17 24.70
N GLU A 249 8.75 -13.86 24.72
CA GLU A 249 10.06 -13.27 24.39
C GLU A 249 11.14 -13.72 25.38
N GLU A 250 10.86 -13.66 26.69
CA GLU A 250 11.76 -14.16 27.75
C GLU A 250 12.06 -15.65 27.55
N PHE A 251 11.04 -16.46 27.24
CA PHE A 251 11.20 -17.88 26.94
C PHE A 251 12.10 -18.11 25.73
N VAL A 252 11.87 -17.43 24.61
CA VAL A 252 12.67 -17.56 23.37
C VAL A 252 14.13 -17.12 23.62
N LEU A 253 14.34 -16.06 24.40
CA LEU A 253 15.68 -15.62 24.80
C LEU A 253 16.37 -16.63 25.72
N SER A 254 15.66 -17.26 26.67
CA SER A 254 16.22 -18.30 27.52
C SER A 254 16.67 -19.55 26.74
N LYS A 255 16.12 -19.75 25.54
CA LYS A 255 16.44 -20.85 24.62
C LYS A 255 17.36 -20.43 23.47
N GLU A 256 17.98 -19.23 23.54
CA GLU A 256 18.78 -18.68 22.45
C GLU A 256 19.86 -19.61 21.92
N THR A 257 20.70 -20.16 22.82
CA THR A 257 21.79 -21.05 22.43
C THR A 257 21.29 -22.30 21.71
N GLU A 258 20.20 -22.89 22.20
CA GLU A 258 19.58 -24.08 21.63
C GLU A 258 18.98 -23.79 20.24
N LEU A 259 18.11 -22.78 20.14
CA LEU A 259 17.41 -22.38 18.92
C LEU A 259 18.37 -21.88 17.85
N PHE A 260 19.34 -21.05 18.22
CA PHE A 260 20.34 -20.51 17.30
C PHE A 260 21.23 -21.62 16.69
N LYS A 261 21.57 -22.63 17.48
CA LYS A 261 22.32 -23.80 16.99
C LYS A 261 21.51 -24.65 16.00
N GLN A 262 20.19 -24.75 16.19
CA GLN A 262 19.31 -25.49 15.31
C GLN A 262 19.17 -24.78 13.95
N ASP A 263 18.83 -23.49 13.97
CA ASP A 263 18.70 -22.64 12.80
C ASP A 263 18.83 -21.17 13.20
N SER A 264 20.00 -20.61 12.94
CA SER A 264 20.29 -19.20 13.27
C SER A 264 19.45 -18.23 12.44
N THR A 265 19.03 -18.61 11.25
CA THR A 265 18.22 -17.81 10.34
C THR A 265 16.79 -17.71 10.86
N ASP A 266 16.18 -18.83 11.17
CA ASP A 266 14.83 -18.89 11.72
C ASP A 266 14.76 -18.34 13.15
N TYR A 267 15.80 -18.50 13.95
CA TYR A 267 15.87 -17.84 15.26
C TYR A 267 15.81 -16.30 15.17
N LYS A 268 16.59 -15.71 14.27
CA LYS A 268 16.54 -14.26 14.02
C LYS A 268 15.16 -13.82 13.51
N PHE A 269 14.54 -14.64 12.66
CA PHE A 269 13.20 -14.38 12.16
C PHE A 269 12.16 -14.50 13.27
N ALA A 270 12.29 -15.47 14.20
CA ALA A 270 11.41 -15.61 15.36
C ALA A 270 11.45 -14.36 16.25
N LYS A 271 12.63 -13.83 16.54
CA LYS A 271 12.78 -12.58 17.31
C LYS A 271 12.09 -11.41 16.61
N GLN A 272 12.25 -11.26 15.31
CA GLN A 272 11.57 -10.19 14.57
C GLN A 272 10.05 -10.42 14.51
N THR A 273 9.60 -11.66 14.39
CA THR A 273 8.17 -11.98 14.41
C THR A 273 7.52 -11.59 15.75
N ILE A 274 8.22 -11.78 16.87
CA ILE A 274 7.79 -11.27 18.18
C ILE A 274 7.73 -9.74 18.21
N ALA A 275 8.70 -9.06 17.61
CA ALA A 275 8.69 -7.61 17.49
C ALA A 275 7.51 -7.11 16.63
N VAL A 276 7.20 -7.79 15.53
CA VAL A 276 6.04 -7.47 14.66
C VAL A 276 4.70 -7.70 15.40
N LEU A 277 4.59 -8.78 16.20
CA LEU A 277 3.44 -8.97 17.09
C LEU A 277 3.27 -7.83 18.09
N ARG A 278 4.37 -7.35 18.65
CA ARG A 278 4.37 -6.19 19.56
C ARG A 278 3.92 -4.92 18.86
N GLN A 279 4.37 -4.70 17.62
CA GLN A 279 3.90 -3.58 16.79
C GLN A 279 2.38 -3.65 16.62
N LYS A 280 1.83 -4.82 16.26
CA LYS A 280 0.38 -5.00 16.10
C LYS A 280 -0.39 -4.73 17.39
N LEU A 281 0.05 -5.28 18.51
CA LEU A 281 -0.60 -5.06 19.80
C LEU A 281 -0.56 -3.59 20.24
N ASN A 282 0.52 -2.88 19.95
CA ASN A 282 0.62 -1.45 20.23
C ASN A 282 -0.23 -0.61 19.27
N TYR A 283 -0.36 -1.00 18.00
CA TYR A 283 -1.22 -0.33 17.03
C TYR A 283 -2.66 -0.20 17.52
N PHE A 284 -3.19 -1.22 18.19
CA PHE A 284 -4.55 -1.18 18.77
C PHE A 284 -4.71 -0.25 19.96
N ARG A 285 -3.65 0.24 20.55
CA ARG A 285 -3.71 1.22 21.65
C ARG A 285 -3.90 2.64 21.16
N GLU A 286 -3.64 2.88 19.88
CA GLU A 286 -3.81 4.19 19.29
C GLU A 286 -5.31 4.46 19.05
N GLN A 287 -5.86 5.43 19.76
CA GLN A 287 -7.28 5.78 19.69
C GLN A 287 -7.60 6.71 18.52
N ASP A 288 -6.60 7.44 18.04
CA ASP A 288 -6.73 8.31 16.88
C ASP A 288 -6.25 7.61 15.61
N PHE A 289 -7.08 7.69 14.56
CA PHE A 289 -6.82 7.04 13.28
C PHE A 289 -5.50 7.49 12.64
N ASN A 290 -5.18 8.79 12.67
CA ASN A 290 -3.97 9.33 12.06
C ASN A 290 -2.72 8.85 12.80
N THR A 291 -2.76 8.83 14.12
CA THR A 291 -1.69 8.30 14.97
C THR A 291 -1.50 6.80 14.73
N ALA A 292 -2.59 6.03 14.62
CA ALA A 292 -2.52 4.60 14.32
C ALA A 292 -1.88 4.34 12.95
N TYR A 293 -2.29 5.06 11.90
CA TYR A 293 -1.68 4.91 10.58
C TYR A 293 -0.19 5.31 10.57
N SER A 294 0.16 6.43 11.21
CA SER A 294 1.57 6.85 11.35
C SER A 294 2.41 5.81 12.11
N TYR A 295 1.82 5.18 13.13
CA TYR A 295 2.46 4.09 13.87
C TYR A 295 2.69 2.85 12.98
N ARG A 296 1.70 2.46 12.15
CA ARG A 296 1.86 1.38 11.16
C ARG A 296 3.00 1.69 10.20
N ASP A 297 3.05 2.88 9.65
CA ASP A 297 4.05 3.30 8.66
C ASP A 297 5.46 3.37 9.26
N SER A 298 5.57 3.83 10.51
CA SER A 298 6.81 3.74 11.28
C SER A 298 7.23 2.28 11.52
N SER A 299 6.29 1.41 11.84
CA SER A 299 6.54 -0.03 12.05
C SER A 299 7.01 -0.71 10.76
N MET A 300 6.37 -0.43 9.62
CA MET A 300 6.83 -0.90 8.30
C MET A 300 8.27 -0.46 8.00
N THR A 301 8.61 0.80 8.32
CA THR A 301 9.98 1.32 8.16
C THR A 301 10.99 0.56 9.02
N GLN A 302 10.63 0.24 10.27
CA GLN A 302 11.49 -0.56 11.17
C GLN A 302 11.69 -1.99 10.63
N ASN A 303 10.65 -2.60 10.09
CA ASN A 303 10.71 -3.92 9.49
C ASN A 303 11.60 -3.92 8.22
N ILE A 304 11.49 -2.90 7.37
CA ILE A 304 12.36 -2.71 6.20
C ILE A 304 13.82 -2.54 6.63
N LYS A 305 14.08 -1.74 7.66
CA LYS A 305 15.42 -1.58 8.23
C LYS A 305 15.98 -2.93 8.67
N TRP A 306 15.22 -3.72 9.44
CA TRP A 306 15.62 -5.05 9.87
C TRP A 306 15.90 -6.00 8.70
N ILE A 307 15.04 -6.00 7.66
CA ILE A 307 15.25 -6.80 6.45
C ILE A 307 16.60 -6.45 5.80
N ARG A 308 16.92 -5.17 5.68
CA ARG A 308 18.20 -4.74 5.09
C ARG A 308 19.40 -5.12 5.96
N GLU A 309 19.35 -4.84 7.26
CA GLU A 309 20.44 -5.15 8.22
C GLU A 309 20.74 -6.64 8.24
N ARG A 310 19.72 -7.48 8.25
CA ARG A 310 19.86 -8.94 8.17
C ARG A 310 20.54 -9.40 6.88
N ASN A 311 20.39 -8.66 5.79
CA ASN A 311 20.93 -8.96 4.47
C ASN A 311 22.09 -8.02 4.09
N ASN A 312 23.00 -7.74 5.02
CA ASN A 312 24.22 -6.95 4.81
C ASN A 312 23.95 -5.55 4.21
N ASN A 313 22.84 -4.93 4.57
CA ASN A 313 22.38 -3.65 4.04
C ASN A 313 22.20 -3.64 2.51
N GLY A 314 21.81 -4.78 1.94
CA GLY A 314 21.57 -4.92 0.50
C GLY A 314 20.57 -3.91 -0.05
N LYS A 315 20.68 -3.62 -1.34
CA LYS A 315 19.68 -2.80 -2.05
C LYS A 315 18.32 -3.50 -2.06
N ILE A 316 17.27 -2.74 -1.76
CA ILE A 316 15.89 -3.23 -1.71
C ILE A 316 14.97 -2.43 -2.62
N MET A 317 14.09 -3.11 -3.35
CA MET A 317 12.93 -2.50 -3.98
C MET A 317 11.69 -2.75 -3.13
N LEU A 318 10.93 -1.71 -2.85
CA LEU A 318 9.70 -1.75 -2.08
C LEU A 318 8.50 -1.57 -3.00
N TRP A 319 7.48 -2.40 -2.79
CA TRP A 319 6.20 -2.32 -3.48
C TRP A 319 5.10 -2.00 -2.46
N ALA A 320 4.47 -0.85 -2.60
CA ALA A 320 3.36 -0.41 -1.75
C ALA A 320 2.40 0.52 -2.51
N HIS A 321 1.33 0.94 -1.85
CA HIS A 321 0.51 2.05 -2.32
C HIS A 321 1.32 3.35 -2.36
N ASN A 322 0.96 4.25 -3.27
CA ASN A 322 1.58 5.59 -3.41
C ASN A 322 1.68 6.32 -2.06
N GLY A 323 0.63 6.27 -1.26
CA GLY A 323 0.60 6.87 0.06
C GLY A 323 1.77 6.43 0.93
N HIS A 324 2.03 5.14 1.01
CA HIS A 324 3.08 4.62 1.90
C HIS A 324 4.49 4.97 1.44
N ILE A 325 4.75 5.08 0.14
CA ILE A 325 6.09 5.42 -0.36
C ILE A 325 6.32 6.93 -0.51
N GLY A 326 5.29 7.76 -0.41
CA GLY A 326 5.39 9.21 -0.56
C GLY A 326 6.19 9.89 0.54
N LYS A 327 6.93 10.96 0.18
CA LYS A 327 7.77 11.75 1.11
C LYS A 327 7.00 12.88 1.81
N GLY A 328 5.86 13.27 1.27
CA GLY A 328 5.04 14.37 1.76
C GLY A 328 3.90 13.94 2.69
N THR A 329 2.98 14.85 2.94
CA THR A 329 1.74 14.59 3.68
C THR A 329 0.56 14.53 2.73
N PHE A 330 -0.30 13.53 2.83
CA PHE A 330 -1.56 13.52 2.09
C PHE A 330 -2.54 14.52 2.68
N SER A 331 -3.26 15.23 1.88
CA SER A 331 -4.29 16.24 2.10
C SER A 331 -4.42 16.85 3.53
N ASP A 332 -5.15 17.94 3.67
CA ASP A 332 -5.31 18.67 4.94
C ASP A 332 -5.80 17.81 6.12
N ASP A 333 -6.57 16.75 5.85
CA ASP A 333 -7.10 15.83 6.86
C ASP A 333 -6.06 14.86 7.44
N PHE A 334 -4.91 14.66 6.76
CA PHE A 334 -3.81 13.77 7.17
C PHE A 334 -2.51 14.52 7.50
N LYS A 335 -2.55 15.83 7.71
CA LYS A 335 -1.38 16.69 7.93
C LYS A 335 -0.48 16.31 9.11
N SER A 336 -0.94 15.47 10.02
CA SER A 336 -0.15 15.01 11.17
C SER A 336 0.52 13.65 10.98
N GLY A 337 0.30 12.98 9.85
CA GLY A 337 0.79 11.61 9.62
C GLY A 337 2.17 11.57 8.97
N ASN A 338 3.12 10.94 9.64
CA ASN A 338 4.38 10.58 9.01
C ASN A 338 4.23 9.23 8.30
N TRP A 339 4.18 9.25 6.97
CA TRP A 339 4.11 8.06 6.15
C TRP A 339 5.42 7.29 6.10
N MET A 340 5.39 6.03 5.69
CA MET A 340 6.57 5.18 5.55
C MET A 340 7.66 5.88 4.71
N GLY A 341 7.30 6.49 3.58
CA GLY A 341 8.24 7.24 2.73
C GLY A 341 8.88 8.43 3.43
N THR A 342 8.15 9.12 4.31
CA THR A 342 8.69 10.19 5.15
C THR A 342 9.72 9.65 6.13
N HIS A 343 9.44 8.52 6.79
CA HIS A 343 10.37 7.85 7.69
C HIS A 343 11.59 7.30 6.95
N LEU A 344 11.39 6.69 5.77
CA LEU A 344 12.48 6.20 4.91
C LEU A 344 13.38 7.35 4.44
N ASN A 345 12.79 8.47 4.01
CA ASN A 345 13.55 9.66 3.61
C ASN A 345 14.37 10.23 4.77
N LYS A 346 13.81 10.27 5.98
CA LYS A 346 14.54 10.69 7.18
C LYS A 346 15.70 9.73 7.50
N LEU A 347 15.52 8.44 7.30
CA LEU A 347 16.52 7.41 7.66
C LEU A 347 17.63 7.29 6.63
N TYR A 348 17.30 7.37 5.33
CA TYR A 348 18.21 7.08 4.24
C TYR A 348 18.61 8.31 3.40
N GLY A 349 17.91 9.45 3.55
CA GLY A 349 18.17 10.67 2.79
C GLY A 349 18.15 10.42 1.28
N GLU A 350 19.18 10.87 0.56
CA GLU A 350 19.32 10.70 -0.88
C GLU A 350 19.46 9.25 -1.36
N LYS A 351 19.65 8.30 -0.44
CA LYS A 351 19.67 6.87 -0.74
C LYS A 351 18.27 6.26 -0.81
N TYR A 352 17.23 7.02 -0.45
CA TYR A 352 15.84 6.67 -0.67
C TYR A 352 15.34 7.40 -1.91
N TYR A 353 14.94 6.62 -2.94
CA TYR A 353 14.36 7.13 -4.16
C TYR A 353 12.99 6.50 -4.38
N ASN A 354 11.97 7.32 -4.63
CA ASN A 354 10.61 6.83 -4.80
C ASN A 354 9.99 7.22 -6.14
N ILE A 355 9.27 6.28 -6.73
CA ILE A 355 8.59 6.40 -8.01
C ILE A 355 7.10 6.17 -7.78
N GLY A 356 6.29 7.23 -7.88
CA GLY A 356 4.84 7.14 -7.83
C GLY A 356 4.26 6.59 -9.13
N PHE A 357 3.00 6.14 -9.08
CA PHE A 357 2.24 5.75 -10.26
C PHE A 357 0.99 6.59 -10.36
N SER A 358 0.64 6.97 -11.59
CA SER A 358 -0.60 7.71 -11.86
C SER A 358 -1.21 7.24 -13.18
N PHE A 359 -2.52 7.43 -13.36
CA PHE A 359 -3.23 7.06 -14.58
C PHE A 359 -4.33 8.06 -14.90
N SER A 360 -4.79 8.07 -16.16
CA SER A 360 -5.85 8.97 -16.62
C SER A 360 -7.24 8.33 -16.51
N GLU A 361 -7.37 7.13 -17.02
CA GLU A 361 -8.63 6.39 -17.07
C GLU A 361 -8.40 4.88 -17.04
N GLY A 362 -9.46 4.12 -16.79
CA GLY A 362 -9.43 2.66 -16.96
C GLY A 362 -9.91 1.90 -15.75
N GLY A 363 -9.48 0.64 -15.68
CA GLY A 363 -9.98 -0.34 -14.73
C GLY A 363 -8.99 -0.70 -13.63
N PHE A 364 -9.53 -1.10 -12.50
CA PHE A 364 -8.81 -1.66 -11.37
C PHE A 364 -9.73 -2.55 -10.51
N VAL A 365 -9.14 -3.42 -9.73
CA VAL A 365 -9.84 -4.25 -8.74
C VAL A 365 -9.89 -3.53 -7.41
N ALA A 366 -11.06 -3.51 -6.76
CA ALA A 366 -11.24 -3.04 -5.39
C ALA A 366 -12.47 -3.69 -4.75
N GLN A 367 -12.56 -3.66 -3.42
CA GLN A 367 -13.81 -3.96 -2.72
C GLN A 367 -14.81 -2.85 -2.99
N SER A 368 -15.99 -3.21 -3.47
CA SER A 368 -17.03 -2.25 -3.82
C SER A 368 -18.40 -2.69 -3.32
N PRO A 369 -19.27 -1.74 -2.97
CA PRO A 369 -20.65 -2.04 -2.64
C PRO A 369 -21.37 -2.58 -3.88
N PRO A 370 -22.38 -3.46 -3.72
CA PRO A 370 -23.18 -4.00 -4.83
C PRO A 370 -23.88 -2.94 -5.67
N SER A 371 -24.08 -1.75 -5.13
CA SER A 371 -24.68 -0.61 -5.84
C SER A 371 -24.12 0.72 -5.33
N THR A 372 -23.85 1.64 -6.24
CA THR A 372 -23.46 3.03 -5.94
C THR A 372 -24.67 3.97 -5.82
N ASN A 373 -25.89 3.46 -5.87
CA ASN A 373 -27.10 4.26 -5.64
C ASN A 373 -27.09 4.81 -4.20
N LEU A 374 -27.35 6.12 -4.05
CA LEU A 374 -27.34 6.80 -2.77
C LEU A 374 -28.23 6.12 -1.71
N PHE A 375 -29.42 5.63 -2.09
CA PHE A 375 -30.30 4.89 -1.20
C PHE A 375 -29.71 3.55 -0.76
N TYR A 376 -29.00 2.86 -1.66
CA TYR A 376 -28.31 1.63 -1.32
C TYR A 376 -27.10 1.90 -0.42
N LEU A 377 -26.34 2.96 -0.68
CA LEU A 377 -25.21 3.38 0.16
C LEU A 377 -25.67 3.76 1.56
N ILE A 378 -26.77 4.51 1.69
CA ILE A 378 -27.37 4.84 3.00
C ILE A 378 -27.87 3.56 3.69
N TYR A 379 -28.55 2.68 2.96
CA TYR A 379 -29.06 1.41 3.46
C TYR A 379 -27.94 0.45 3.87
N SER A 380 -26.92 0.25 3.03
CA SER A 380 -25.76 -0.60 3.35
C SER A 380 -24.95 -0.02 4.50
N PHE A 381 -24.83 1.32 4.57
CA PHE A 381 -24.19 2.00 5.69
C PHE A 381 -24.96 1.79 7.00
N THR A 382 -26.28 1.92 6.98
CA THR A 382 -27.13 1.67 8.17
C THR A 382 -27.16 0.19 8.53
N LYS A 383 -27.11 -0.73 7.55
CA LYS A 383 -27.02 -2.18 7.78
C LYS A 383 -25.61 -2.65 8.18
N SER A 384 -24.55 -2.07 7.66
CA SER A 384 -23.18 -2.39 8.09
C SER A 384 -22.94 -2.04 9.56
N ILE A 385 -23.72 -1.09 10.09
CA ILE A 385 -23.80 -0.84 11.54
C ILE A 385 -24.55 -1.98 12.27
N PHE A 386 -25.48 -2.68 11.58
CA PHE A 386 -26.39 -3.64 12.19
C PHE A 386 -26.29 -5.09 11.70
N LYS A 387 -25.75 -5.36 10.51
CA LYS A 387 -25.39 -6.72 10.00
C LYS A 387 -24.66 -6.62 8.65
N ASP A 388 -23.61 -7.39 8.54
CA ASP A 388 -22.70 -7.57 7.42
C ASP A 388 -23.40 -7.86 6.07
N GLU A 389 -23.67 -6.85 5.23
CA GLU A 389 -23.73 -7.11 3.80
C GLU A 389 -22.31 -6.99 3.27
N PRO A 390 -21.76 -8.09 2.80
CA PRO A 390 -20.36 -8.15 2.44
C PRO A 390 -20.12 -7.42 1.10
N TRP A 391 -19.20 -6.49 1.10
CA TRP A 391 -18.70 -5.91 -0.13
C TRP A 391 -17.91 -6.98 -0.90
N ALA A 392 -18.15 -7.06 -2.20
CA ALA A 392 -17.47 -8.02 -3.05
C ALA A 392 -16.26 -7.37 -3.73
N LEU A 393 -15.27 -8.19 -4.00
CA LEU A 393 -14.18 -7.79 -4.86
C LEU A 393 -14.65 -7.72 -6.30
N SER A 394 -14.51 -6.56 -6.94
CA SER A 394 -15.03 -6.31 -8.27
C SER A 394 -14.11 -5.45 -9.13
N ASN A 395 -14.31 -5.54 -10.45
CA ASN A 395 -13.67 -4.66 -11.41
C ASN A 395 -14.40 -3.31 -11.43
N ASN A 396 -13.65 -2.25 -11.19
CA ASN A 396 -14.14 -0.88 -11.21
C ASN A 396 -13.48 -0.11 -12.35
N TYR A 397 -14.17 0.93 -12.85
CA TYR A 397 -13.68 1.73 -13.98
C TYR A 397 -13.92 3.20 -13.71
N VAL A 398 -12.94 4.02 -14.06
CA VAL A 398 -13.01 5.48 -14.00
C VAL A 398 -12.71 6.09 -15.35
N LYS A 399 -13.24 7.31 -15.58
CA LYS A 399 -13.03 8.12 -16.79
C LYS A 399 -12.08 9.26 -16.49
N PRO A 400 -11.49 9.92 -17.52
CA PRO A 400 -10.66 11.09 -17.28
C PRO A 400 -11.41 12.17 -16.48
N HIS A 401 -10.84 12.61 -15.37
CA HIS A 401 -11.46 13.61 -14.51
C HIS A 401 -11.09 15.03 -14.97
N LYS A 402 -12.09 15.91 -15.10
CA LYS A 402 -11.90 17.26 -15.64
C LYS A 402 -10.93 18.15 -14.84
N LYS A 403 -10.80 17.88 -13.53
CA LYS A 403 -9.90 18.63 -12.64
C LYS A 403 -8.53 17.96 -12.44
N SER A 404 -8.30 16.79 -13.02
CA SER A 404 -6.99 16.14 -13.01
C SER A 404 -6.07 16.77 -14.06
N TYR A 405 -5.74 18.02 -13.84
CA TYR A 405 -4.99 18.82 -14.82
C TYR A 405 -3.65 18.23 -15.20
N LEU A 406 -2.95 17.60 -14.25
CA LEU A 406 -1.65 16.98 -14.49
C LEU A 406 -1.77 15.77 -15.42
N THR A 407 -2.67 14.81 -15.10
CA THR A 407 -2.88 13.63 -15.95
C THR A 407 -3.48 14.00 -17.30
N ASN A 408 -4.33 15.05 -17.36
CA ASN A 408 -4.85 15.59 -18.61
C ASN A 408 -3.75 16.22 -19.47
N ALA A 409 -2.72 16.82 -18.88
CA ALA A 409 -1.55 17.30 -19.63
C ALA A 409 -0.68 16.12 -20.11
N PHE A 410 -0.52 15.09 -19.27
CA PHE A 410 0.23 13.89 -19.63
C PHE A 410 -0.41 13.11 -20.78
N SER A 411 -1.75 12.99 -20.82
CA SER A 411 -2.45 12.32 -21.94
C SER A 411 -2.25 13.03 -23.27
N GLN A 412 -2.01 14.35 -23.28
CA GLN A 412 -1.72 15.13 -24.50
C GLN A 412 -0.30 14.87 -25.06
N LEU A 413 0.58 14.20 -24.33
CA LEU A 413 1.92 13.86 -24.82
C LEU A 413 1.90 12.71 -25.84
N GLU A 414 0.74 12.06 -26.03
CA GLU A 414 0.57 10.93 -26.96
C GLU A 414 1.56 9.78 -26.74
N THR A 415 1.99 9.62 -25.48
CA THR A 415 2.88 8.55 -25.03
C THR A 415 2.14 7.79 -23.96
N PRO A 416 1.62 6.59 -24.26
CA PRO A 416 0.67 5.90 -23.37
C PRO A 416 1.24 5.50 -22.02
N ILE A 417 2.53 5.18 -21.97
CA ILE A 417 3.25 4.83 -20.74
C ILE A 417 4.61 5.51 -20.78
N PHE A 418 4.95 6.21 -19.72
CA PHE A 418 6.28 6.82 -19.59
C PHE A 418 6.69 7.02 -18.13
N TYR A 419 7.98 7.14 -17.95
CA TYR A 419 8.60 7.61 -16.71
C TYR A 419 8.99 9.08 -16.87
N ILE A 420 8.85 9.86 -15.80
CA ILE A 420 9.31 11.25 -15.69
C ILE A 420 10.02 11.46 -14.36
N ASP A 421 11.24 11.98 -14.41
CA ASP A 421 11.99 12.39 -13.22
C ASP A 421 11.75 13.89 -12.97
N PHE A 422 11.31 14.21 -11.79
CA PHE A 422 10.99 15.61 -11.47
C PHE A 422 12.23 16.49 -11.37
N LYS A 423 13.42 15.94 -11.14
CA LYS A 423 14.68 16.68 -11.19
C LYS A 423 15.04 17.11 -12.61
N ASP A 424 14.66 16.33 -13.64
CA ASP A 424 14.96 16.68 -15.04
C ASP A 424 14.16 17.89 -15.52
N ILE A 425 12.98 18.12 -14.97
CA ILE A 425 12.09 19.22 -15.33
C ILE A 425 12.19 20.44 -14.41
N ALA A 426 12.77 20.26 -13.21
CA ALA A 426 12.94 21.33 -12.22
C ALA A 426 13.66 22.59 -12.73
N PRO A 427 14.64 22.51 -13.68
CA PRO A 427 15.26 23.69 -14.27
C PRO A 427 14.34 24.57 -15.11
N TYR A 428 13.22 24.02 -15.60
CA TYR A 428 12.28 24.73 -16.48
C TYR A 428 11.14 25.33 -15.64
N LYS A 429 11.21 26.65 -15.42
CA LYS A 429 10.29 27.34 -14.52
C LYS A 429 8.81 27.07 -14.82
N SER A 430 8.39 27.11 -16.09
CA SER A 430 6.99 26.87 -16.47
C SER A 430 6.51 25.47 -16.13
N LEU A 431 7.34 24.43 -16.36
CA LEU A 431 7.05 23.05 -16.03
C LEU A 431 7.05 22.83 -14.52
N LYS A 432 8.04 23.38 -13.81
CA LYS A 432 8.12 23.32 -12.36
C LYS A 432 6.91 23.97 -11.70
N ASP A 433 6.55 25.19 -12.11
CA ASP A 433 5.41 25.93 -11.58
C ASP A 433 4.07 25.22 -11.89
N PHE A 434 3.99 24.43 -12.96
CA PHE A 434 2.85 23.61 -13.29
C PHE A 434 2.79 22.34 -12.42
N ILE A 435 3.87 21.58 -12.33
CA ILE A 435 3.89 20.27 -11.63
C ILE A 435 3.87 20.44 -10.12
N ASN A 436 4.52 21.48 -9.58
CA ASN A 436 4.57 21.76 -8.15
C ASN A 436 3.29 22.45 -7.66
N LYS A 437 2.16 21.77 -7.83
CA LYS A 437 0.84 22.22 -7.37
C LYS A 437 0.02 21.01 -6.91
N GLU A 438 -0.96 21.25 -6.09
CA GLU A 438 -1.98 20.28 -5.76
C GLU A 438 -2.93 20.05 -6.95
N TYR A 439 -3.09 18.81 -7.35
CA TYR A 439 -4.03 18.37 -8.36
C TYR A 439 -4.86 17.21 -7.86
N GLU A 440 -6.12 17.15 -8.31
CA GLU A 440 -6.93 15.95 -8.13
C GLU A 440 -6.41 14.86 -9.07
N HIS A 441 -6.19 13.67 -8.56
CA HIS A 441 -5.82 12.47 -9.31
C HIS A 441 -6.42 11.24 -8.64
N TYR A 442 -6.50 10.14 -9.37
CA TYR A 442 -7.05 8.91 -8.84
C TYR A 442 -6.06 8.22 -7.89
N GLU A 443 -6.56 7.94 -6.69
CA GLU A 443 -5.90 7.16 -5.64
C GLU A 443 -6.96 6.27 -4.97
N ALA A 444 -7.05 5.01 -5.39
CA ALA A 444 -7.98 4.05 -4.81
C ALA A 444 -7.21 2.95 -4.09
N GLY A 445 -7.31 2.91 -2.77
CA GLY A 445 -6.78 1.82 -1.96
C GLY A 445 -7.58 0.52 -2.14
N ALA A 446 -7.73 -0.24 -1.05
CA ALA A 446 -8.46 -1.51 -1.07
C ALA A 446 -9.97 -1.36 -1.34
N VAL A 447 -10.54 -0.17 -1.18
CA VAL A 447 -11.98 0.10 -1.25
C VAL A 447 -12.28 1.19 -2.28
N TYR A 448 -13.32 0.95 -3.10
CA TYR A 448 -13.85 1.92 -4.04
C TYR A 448 -15.37 2.06 -3.88
N ILE A 449 -15.83 3.25 -3.55
CA ILE A 449 -17.26 3.56 -3.37
C ILE A 449 -17.80 4.32 -4.58
N SER A 450 -17.03 5.28 -5.08
CA SER A 450 -17.40 6.14 -6.19
C SER A 450 -16.16 6.83 -6.75
N GLU A 451 -16.29 7.39 -7.95
CA GLU A 451 -15.21 8.19 -8.57
C GLU A 451 -14.72 9.30 -7.64
N LYS A 452 -15.65 10.00 -6.96
CA LYS A 452 -15.31 11.07 -6.03
C LYS A 452 -14.49 10.58 -4.82
N SER A 453 -14.77 9.39 -4.31
CA SER A 453 -14.02 8.82 -3.17
C SER A 453 -12.61 8.38 -3.53
N ALA A 454 -12.32 8.20 -4.80
CA ALA A 454 -11.01 7.84 -5.34
C ALA A 454 -10.20 9.05 -5.83
N LEU A 455 -10.74 10.27 -5.74
CA LEU A 455 -10.02 11.48 -6.12
C LEU A 455 -9.36 12.10 -4.89
N TRP A 456 -8.05 12.17 -4.92
CA TRP A 456 -7.25 12.81 -3.89
C TRP A 456 -6.55 14.04 -4.46
N SER A 457 -6.41 15.09 -3.65
CA SER A 457 -5.69 16.31 -4.02
C SER A 457 -4.29 16.26 -3.40
N THR A 458 -3.27 16.21 -4.24
CA THR A 458 -1.88 16.03 -3.79
C THR A 458 -0.92 16.77 -4.71
N ASN A 459 0.16 17.27 -4.14
CA ASN A 459 1.30 17.78 -4.89
C ASN A 459 2.29 16.64 -5.17
N LEU A 460 2.17 16.00 -6.34
CA LEU A 460 3.00 14.84 -6.70
C LEU A 460 4.50 15.16 -6.76
N TYR A 461 4.88 16.42 -7.04
CA TYR A 461 6.27 16.87 -7.05
C TYR A 461 6.94 16.84 -5.67
N GLU A 462 6.18 17.11 -4.61
CA GLU A 462 6.68 17.03 -3.23
C GLU A 462 6.71 15.60 -2.70
N TYR A 463 5.87 14.75 -3.27
CA TYR A 463 5.68 13.36 -2.81
C TYR A 463 6.72 12.42 -3.37
N PHE A 464 7.08 12.59 -4.66
CA PHE A 464 7.86 11.61 -5.39
C PHE A 464 9.11 12.26 -6.02
N ASP A 465 10.15 11.46 -6.21
CA ASP A 465 11.30 11.85 -7.03
C ASP A 465 10.95 11.74 -8.51
N ALA A 466 10.12 10.74 -8.85
CA ALA A 466 9.69 10.45 -10.20
C ALA A 466 8.28 9.86 -10.24
N LEU A 467 7.68 9.82 -11.43
CA LEU A 467 6.38 9.24 -11.68
C LEU A 467 6.42 8.32 -12.89
N ILE A 468 5.72 7.19 -12.80
CA ILE A 468 5.31 6.41 -13.97
C ILE A 468 3.84 6.71 -14.24
N TYR A 469 3.58 7.21 -15.45
CA TYR A 469 2.24 7.48 -15.93
C TYR A 469 1.77 6.39 -16.86
N VAL A 470 0.50 5.98 -16.70
CA VAL A 470 -0.19 5.04 -17.58
C VAL A 470 -1.50 5.69 -18.05
N ASP A 471 -1.65 5.90 -19.35
CA ASP A 471 -2.86 6.57 -19.87
C ASP A 471 -4.12 5.76 -19.61
N LYS A 472 -4.10 4.46 -19.92
CA LYS A 472 -5.26 3.57 -19.79
C LYS A 472 -4.91 2.27 -19.08
N THR A 473 -5.67 1.97 -18.04
CA THR A 473 -5.45 0.81 -17.17
C THR A 473 -6.52 -0.27 -17.35
N LYS A 474 -6.18 -1.47 -16.88
CA LYS A 474 -7.08 -2.65 -16.79
C LYS A 474 -7.04 -3.21 -15.37
N PRO A 475 -8.14 -3.86 -14.92
CA PRO A 475 -8.10 -4.62 -13.68
C PRO A 475 -7.03 -5.71 -13.71
N ALA A 476 -6.35 -5.94 -12.60
CA ALA A 476 -5.45 -7.06 -12.41
C ALA A 476 -6.19 -8.41 -12.48
N ASP A 477 -5.51 -9.46 -12.88
CA ASP A 477 -6.07 -10.83 -12.96
C ASP A 477 -6.13 -11.47 -11.54
N ASN A 478 -7.01 -10.92 -10.69
CA ASN A 478 -7.14 -11.31 -9.30
C ASN A 478 -7.96 -12.60 -9.12
N PHE A 479 -7.46 -13.53 -8.30
CA PHE A 479 -8.07 -14.86 -8.06
C PHE A 479 -9.36 -14.83 -7.24
N ASN A 480 -9.72 -13.70 -6.68
CA ASN A 480 -10.84 -13.54 -5.74
C ASN A 480 -11.97 -12.67 -6.28
N ILE A 481 -11.97 -12.35 -7.57
CA ILE A 481 -13.06 -11.58 -8.19
C ILE A 481 -14.41 -12.25 -7.91
N GLY A 482 -15.39 -11.45 -7.49
CA GLY A 482 -16.72 -11.91 -7.11
C GLY A 482 -16.83 -12.54 -5.72
N LYS A 483 -15.70 -12.76 -5.02
CA LYS A 483 -15.74 -13.26 -3.64
C LYS A 483 -15.95 -12.11 -2.65
N VAL A 484 -16.70 -12.44 -1.62
CA VAL A 484 -16.82 -11.61 -0.44
C VAL A 484 -15.53 -11.74 0.37
N ILE A 485 -14.87 -10.63 0.60
CA ILE A 485 -13.67 -10.57 1.42
C ILE A 485 -14.10 -10.28 2.86
N LYS A 486 -13.84 -11.21 3.75
CA LYS A 486 -14.15 -11.10 5.19
C LYS A 486 -13.10 -10.29 5.92
#